data_be7b40617e5cb517d415ec90aaa12bdd
#
_entry.id   be7b40617e5cb517d415ec90aaa12bdd
#
_cell.length_a   1.000
_cell.length_b   1.000
_cell.length_c   1.000
_cell.angle_alpha   90.00
_cell.angle_beta   90.00
_cell.angle_gamma   90.00
#
_symmetry.space_group_name_H-M   'P 1'
#
loop_
_entity.id
_entity.type
_entity.pdbx_description
1 polymer ?
#
loop_
_entity_poly.entity_id
_entity_poly.type
_entity_poly.pdbx_seq_one_letter_code
_entity_poly.pdbx_strand_id
1 'polypeptide(L)'
;MDFVTTLRTRPDLFDRLNRAVTLERAAQWFVRIADTYAPSQTARYTRGRVMREILKESGAARDMVFHDNLWQTGSVALELGGQPAKPFWLLAHLDITSYALDVHVGGRYRLFPLCYHMSRSGRHAAVALAFAPGGVGGQVIATGEIVTEEDGAEVFFETSVTSLPKGTRIVYHYPTQIDWNRHMVYGNIDNAFGATALLLAAVAIAPYSPDALFAFPDEEEGQTGAGNQAFCKGSARLFHRCPHDRFPAAVLACDVHESMDMVDGPGARFAVPGQGATYCELSSRGRGGVTPPPLVNFHREFARFLADHGIKLQENRDGYVSRSDSVSAMLFLQNIALIGYLGAHRHFDATPEANLTDLVHLAKTVGVYALVAQDPQWQAQFA
;
A
#
# COMPACT_ATOMS: atom_id res chain seq x y z
N MET A 1 13.12 -23.92 -6.66
CA MET A 1 12.53 -23.55 -7.97
C MET A 1 13.63 -23.03 -8.89
N ASP A 2 13.59 -23.36 -10.20
CA ASP A 2 14.56 -22.82 -11.17
C ASP A 2 14.04 -21.53 -11.81
N PHE A 3 14.36 -20.39 -11.21
CA PHE A 3 13.94 -19.07 -11.68
C PHE A 3 14.47 -18.74 -13.08
N VAL A 4 15.66 -19.22 -13.41
CA VAL A 4 16.28 -18.98 -14.74
C VAL A 4 15.44 -19.64 -15.83
N THR A 5 15.07 -20.89 -15.63
CA THR A 5 14.20 -21.61 -16.58
C THR A 5 12.83 -20.98 -16.66
N THR A 6 12.22 -20.60 -15.53
CA THR A 6 10.90 -19.94 -15.48
C THR A 6 10.89 -18.62 -16.27
N LEU A 7 11.96 -17.83 -16.19
CA LEU A 7 12.03 -16.53 -16.84
C LEU A 7 12.73 -16.57 -18.21
N ARG A 8 13.19 -17.75 -18.68
CA ARG A 8 13.93 -17.92 -19.94
C ARG A 8 13.23 -17.36 -21.18
N THR A 9 11.91 -17.35 -21.19
CA THR A 9 11.12 -16.79 -22.30
C THR A 9 11.04 -15.27 -22.30
N ARG A 10 11.66 -14.60 -21.33
CA ARG A 10 11.65 -13.15 -21.13
C ARG A 10 13.07 -12.62 -20.96
N PRO A 11 13.96 -12.77 -21.96
CA PRO A 11 15.38 -12.45 -21.83
C PRO A 11 15.66 -10.95 -21.58
N ASP A 12 14.71 -10.07 -21.95
CA ASP A 12 14.80 -8.62 -21.80
C ASP A 12 14.16 -8.09 -20.52
N LEU A 13 13.68 -8.98 -19.61
CA LEU A 13 12.91 -8.60 -18.44
C LEU A 13 13.64 -7.58 -17.56
N PHE A 14 14.88 -7.87 -17.16
CA PHE A 14 15.61 -7.02 -16.24
C PHE A 14 15.99 -5.68 -16.85
N ASP A 15 16.34 -5.66 -18.15
CA ASP A 15 16.59 -4.42 -18.89
C ASP A 15 15.32 -3.57 -18.97
N ARG A 16 14.17 -4.22 -19.21
CA ARG A 16 12.89 -3.55 -19.23
C ARG A 16 12.51 -2.99 -17.87
N LEU A 17 12.67 -3.76 -16.79
CA LEU A 17 12.46 -3.30 -15.43
C LEU A 17 13.35 -2.09 -15.11
N ASN A 18 14.63 -2.13 -15.49
CA ASN A 18 15.55 -1.03 -15.26
C ASN A 18 15.17 0.25 -16.04
N ARG A 19 14.65 0.12 -17.27
CA ARG A 19 14.15 1.25 -18.05
C ARG A 19 12.80 1.79 -17.55
N ALA A 20 11.92 0.91 -17.09
CA ALA A 20 10.57 1.29 -16.68
C ALA A 20 10.52 1.79 -15.24
N VAL A 21 11.37 1.28 -14.36
CA VAL A 21 11.37 1.57 -12.92
C VAL A 21 12.66 2.29 -12.56
N THR A 22 12.68 3.62 -12.82
CA THR A 22 13.80 4.50 -12.41
C THR A 22 13.44 5.27 -11.15
N LEU A 23 14.45 5.80 -10.47
CA LEU A 23 14.26 6.59 -9.25
C LEU A 23 13.39 7.82 -9.50
N GLU A 24 13.63 8.52 -10.62
CA GLU A 24 12.90 9.72 -11.00
C GLU A 24 11.42 9.43 -11.30
N ARG A 25 11.14 8.37 -12.05
CA ARG A 25 9.76 7.97 -12.35
C ARG A 25 9.04 7.49 -11.09
N ALA A 26 9.73 6.75 -10.24
CA ALA A 26 9.19 6.29 -8.96
C ALA A 26 8.81 7.49 -8.08
N ALA A 27 9.70 8.47 -7.95
CA ALA A 27 9.45 9.71 -7.22
C ALA A 27 8.29 10.50 -7.83
N GLN A 28 8.27 10.69 -9.15
CA GLN A 28 7.22 11.44 -9.85
C GLN A 28 5.83 10.82 -9.63
N TRP A 29 5.70 9.51 -9.75
CA TRP A 29 4.41 8.84 -9.56
C TRP A 29 4.00 8.81 -8.09
N PHE A 30 4.97 8.58 -7.21
CA PHE A 30 4.74 8.62 -5.77
C PHE A 30 4.19 9.98 -5.32
N VAL A 31 4.83 11.08 -5.69
CA VAL A 31 4.38 12.45 -5.32
C VAL A 31 2.93 12.67 -5.78
N ARG A 32 2.60 12.29 -7.01
CA ARG A 32 1.23 12.45 -7.53
C ARG A 32 0.19 11.67 -6.73
N ILE A 33 0.53 10.45 -6.30
CA ILE A 33 -0.37 9.59 -5.51
C ILE A 33 -0.40 10.06 -4.05
N ALA A 34 0.75 10.34 -3.44
CA ALA A 34 0.88 10.72 -2.04
C ALA A 34 0.22 12.06 -1.71
N ASP A 35 0.39 13.07 -2.59
CA ASP A 35 -0.19 14.40 -2.41
C ASP A 35 -1.69 14.47 -2.77
N THR A 36 -2.25 13.36 -3.25
CA THR A 36 -3.70 13.24 -3.45
C THR A 36 -4.35 12.74 -2.17
N TYR A 37 -5.14 13.59 -1.53
CA TYR A 37 -5.90 13.21 -0.33
C TYR A 37 -6.94 12.15 -0.66
N ALA A 38 -6.88 11.03 0.03
CA ALA A 38 -7.76 9.88 -0.18
C ALA A 38 -8.30 9.34 1.17
N PRO A 39 -9.12 10.12 1.88
CA PRO A 39 -9.73 9.60 3.09
C PRO A 39 -10.54 8.34 2.79
N SER A 40 -10.60 7.43 3.74
CA SER A 40 -11.33 6.16 3.60
C SER A 40 -12.73 6.38 3.01
N GLN A 41 -13.15 5.49 2.13
CA GLN A 41 -14.36 5.51 1.30
C GLN A 41 -14.29 6.42 0.06
N THR A 42 -13.15 7.04 -0.21
CA THR A 42 -13.01 7.96 -1.36
C THR A 42 -11.88 7.61 -2.31
N ALA A 43 -11.09 6.59 -2.01
CA ALA A 43 -9.85 6.29 -2.71
C ALA A 43 -10.03 6.12 -4.24
N ARG A 44 -11.11 5.48 -4.68
CA ARG A 44 -11.42 5.32 -6.11
C ARG A 44 -11.67 6.64 -6.84
N TYR A 45 -12.20 7.65 -6.14
CA TYR A 45 -12.53 8.98 -6.70
C TYR A 45 -11.35 9.95 -6.65
N THR A 46 -10.34 9.63 -5.88
CA THR A 46 -9.15 10.44 -5.62
C THR A 46 -7.90 9.79 -6.21
N ARG A 47 -7.11 9.06 -5.43
CA ARG A 47 -5.89 8.37 -5.88
C ARG A 47 -6.13 7.43 -7.07
N GLY A 48 -7.26 6.71 -7.11
CA GLY A 48 -7.61 5.84 -8.24
C GLY A 48 -7.70 6.57 -9.56
N ARG A 49 -8.20 7.82 -9.57
CA ARG A 49 -8.19 8.67 -10.78
C ARG A 49 -6.80 9.06 -11.21
N VAL A 50 -5.97 9.49 -10.24
CA VAL A 50 -4.57 9.82 -10.52
C VAL A 50 -3.83 8.64 -11.12
N MET A 51 -4.05 7.43 -10.60
CA MET A 51 -3.48 6.20 -11.17
C MET A 51 -3.94 5.95 -12.61
N ARG A 52 -5.22 6.17 -12.90
CA ARG A 52 -5.75 6.08 -14.28
C ARG A 52 -5.08 7.10 -15.21
N GLU A 53 -4.87 8.32 -14.76
CA GLU A 53 -4.18 9.36 -15.52
C GLU A 53 -2.73 8.97 -15.80
N ILE A 54 -2.00 8.51 -14.78
CA ILE A 54 -0.63 7.99 -14.93
C ILE A 54 -0.57 6.85 -15.95
N LEU A 55 -1.51 5.91 -15.92
CA LEU A 55 -1.58 4.81 -16.88
C LEU A 55 -1.81 5.30 -18.30
N LYS A 56 -2.69 6.28 -18.51
CA LYS A 56 -2.92 6.88 -19.84
C LYS A 56 -1.66 7.57 -20.36
N GLU A 57 -1.00 8.37 -19.53
CA GLU A 57 0.22 9.09 -19.86
C GLU A 57 1.40 8.15 -20.18
N SER A 58 1.48 7.02 -19.46
CA SER A 58 2.52 6.00 -19.70
C SER A 58 2.31 5.19 -21.00
N GLY A 59 1.12 5.26 -21.60
CA GLY A 59 0.73 4.46 -22.77
C GLY A 59 0.43 2.99 -22.46
N ALA A 60 0.51 2.57 -21.19
CA ALA A 60 0.31 1.18 -20.78
C ALA A 60 -1.17 0.79 -20.62
N ALA A 61 -2.09 1.75 -20.69
CA ALA A 61 -3.53 1.52 -20.49
C ALA A 61 -4.14 0.50 -21.46
N ARG A 62 -3.52 0.27 -22.61
CA ARG A 62 -3.96 -0.71 -23.63
C ARG A 62 -3.63 -2.17 -23.31
N ASP A 63 -2.65 -2.37 -22.41
CA ASP A 63 -2.10 -3.69 -22.11
C ASP A 63 -2.69 -4.29 -20.82
N MET A 64 -3.68 -3.61 -20.22
CA MET A 64 -4.33 -4.01 -18.98
C MET A 64 -5.76 -3.49 -18.90
N VAL A 65 -6.58 -4.13 -18.07
CA VAL A 65 -7.94 -3.65 -17.76
C VAL A 65 -7.92 -2.89 -16.45
N PHE A 66 -8.35 -1.63 -16.49
CA PHE A 66 -8.49 -0.79 -15.29
C PHE A 66 -9.93 -0.85 -14.77
N HIS A 67 -10.10 -1.28 -13.54
CA HIS A 67 -11.38 -1.31 -12.83
C HIS A 67 -11.43 -0.18 -11.80
N ASP A 68 -12.36 0.76 -11.94
CA ASP A 68 -12.59 1.82 -10.94
C ASP A 68 -13.19 1.30 -9.66
N ASN A 69 -13.91 0.19 -9.74
CA ASN A 69 -14.70 -0.35 -8.65
C ASN A 69 -14.92 -1.85 -8.88
N LEU A 70 -13.82 -2.62 -8.74
CA LEU A 70 -13.83 -4.05 -8.98
C LEU A 70 -14.91 -4.72 -8.11
N TRP A 71 -15.81 -5.45 -8.75
CA TRP A 71 -16.92 -6.14 -8.11
C TRP A 71 -17.77 -5.28 -7.15
N GLN A 72 -17.81 -3.97 -7.38
CA GLN A 72 -18.53 -3.00 -6.53
C GLN A 72 -18.03 -2.98 -5.07
N THR A 73 -16.74 -3.18 -4.85
CA THR A 73 -16.13 -3.24 -3.51
C THR A 73 -15.60 -1.90 -3.02
N GLY A 74 -15.56 -0.89 -3.89
CA GLY A 74 -14.85 0.37 -3.64
C GLY A 74 -13.37 0.31 -4.03
N SER A 75 -12.84 -0.88 -4.31
CA SER A 75 -11.44 -1.08 -4.66
C SER A 75 -11.18 -0.79 -6.14
N VAL A 76 -10.06 -0.14 -6.42
CA VAL A 76 -9.49 0.00 -7.77
C VAL A 76 -8.67 -1.24 -8.09
N ALA A 77 -8.58 -1.63 -9.35
CA ALA A 77 -7.72 -2.74 -9.75
C ALA A 77 -7.18 -2.62 -11.18
N LEU A 78 -6.04 -3.27 -11.39
CA LEU A 78 -5.44 -3.52 -12.70
C LEU A 78 -5.43 -5.03 -12.92
N GLU A 79 -6.07 -5.46 -13.99
CA GLU A 79 -6.09 -6.85 -14.39
C GLU A 79 -5.20 -7.02 -15.63
N LEU A 80 -4.17 -7.88 -15.52
CA LEU A 80 -3.27 -8.26 -16.59
C LEU A 80 -3.57 -9.68 -17.04
N GLY A 81 -3.16 -9.99 -18.29
CA GLY A 81 -3.38 -11.31 -18.89
C GLY A 81 -4.82 -11.55 -19.34
N GLY A 82 -5.02 -12.67 -20.02
CA GLY A 82 -6.30 -13.00 -20.66
C GLY A 82 -7.20 -13.96 -19.89
N GLN A 83 -6.68 -14.63 -18.87
CA GLN A 83 -7.48 -15.60 -18.12
C GLN A 83 -8.39 -14.92 -17.09
N PRO A 84 -9.64 -15.38 -16.93
CA PRO A 84 -10.55 -14.83 -15.92
C PRO A 84 -10.04 -15.03 -14.48
N ALA A 85 -9.47 -16.20 -14.19
CA ALA A 85 -8.84 -16.47 -12.90
C ALA A 85 -7.42 -15.91 -12.89
N LYS A 86 -7.08 -15.15 -11.86
CA LYS A 86 -5.72 -14.63 -11.63
C LYS A 86 -5.11 -15.37 -10.46
N PRO A 87 -4.16 -16.27 -10.70
CA PRO A 87 -3.61 -17.14 -9.65
C PRO A 87 -2.85 -16.36 -8.57
N PHE A 88 -2.44 -15.12 -8.87
CA PHE A 88 -1.69 -14.28 -7.95
C PHE A 88 -2.29 -12.88 -7.87
N TRP A 89 -2.63 -12.46 -6.65
CA TRP A 89 -3.12 -11.11 -6.36
C TRP A 89 -2.08 -10.34 -5.55
N LEU A 90 -1.93 -9.06 -5.90
CA LEU A 90 -1.05 -8.12 -5.22
C LEU A 90 -1.93 -6.99 -4.68
N LEU A 91 -1.84 -6.76 -3.37
CA LEU A 91 -2.69 -5.79 -2.67
C LEU A 91 -1.83 -4.65 -2.10
N ALA A 92 -2.26 -3.41 -2.29
CA ALA A 92 -1.76 -2.22 -1.60
C ALA A 92 -2.89 -1.20 -1.49
N HIS A 93 -3.28 -0.81 -0.28
CA HIS A 93 -4.43 0.08 -0.09
C HIS A 93 -4.18 1.52 -0.58
N LEU A 94 -5.28 2.24 -0.83
CA LEU A 94 -5.23 3.62 -1.33
C LEU A 94 -5.68 4.66 -0.33
N ASP A 95 -6.47 4.29 0.67
CA ASP A 95 -6.91 5.25 1.67
C ASP A 95 -5.76 5.67 2.59
N ILE A 96 -5.98 6.76 3.28
CA ILE A 96 -5.03 7.35 4.23
C ILE A 96 -5.70 7.55 5.58
N THR A 97 -4.91 7.68 6.62
CA THR A 97 -5.37 8.10 7.94
C THR A 97 -6.28 9.32 7.82
N SER A 98 -7.51 9.21 8.28
CA SER A 98 -8.53 10.23 8.09
C SER A 98 -9.54 10.26 9.23
N TYR A 99 -10.30 11.33 9.28
CA TYR A 99 -11.29 11.57 10.33
C TYR A 99 -12.59 12.09 9.72
N ALA A 100 -13.70 11.75 10.36
CA ALA A 100 -15.00 12.39 10.09
C ALA A 100 -15.29 13.46 11.16
N LEU A 101 -15.98 14.52 10.76
CA LEU A 101 -16.52 15.47 11.73
C LEU A 101 -17.62 14.80 12.55
N ASP A 102 -17.52 14.87 13.87
CA ASP A 102 -18.55 14.42 14.80
C ASP A 102 -19.43 15.60 15.22
N VAL A 103 -18.94 16.46 16.10
CA VAL A 103 -19.71 17.57 16.67
C VAL A 103 -18.84 18.82 16.83
N HIS A 104 -19.47 20.00 16.66
CA HIS A 104 -18.82 21.27 17.00
C HIS A 104 -19.05 21.61 18.46
N VAL A 105 -17.99 21.73 19.24
CA VAL A 105 -18.04 22.00 20.68
C VAL A 105 -16.89 22.91 21.11
N GLY A 106 -17.18 23.94 21.90
CA GLY A 106 -16.15 24.83 22.44
C GLY A 106 -15.34 25.58 21.37
N GLY A 107 -15.90 25.86 20.19
CA GLY A 107 -15.23 26.57 19.10
C GLY A 107 -14.33 25.68 18.23
N ARG A 108 -14.32 24.38 18.45
CA ARG A 108 -13.55 23.39 17.67
C ARG A 108 -14.42 22.19 17.27
N TYR A 109 -13.99 21.41 16.30
CA TYR A 109 -14.73 20.24 15.81
C TYR A 109 -14.13 18.97 16.40
N ARG A 110 -14.90 18.21 17.19
CA ARG A 110 -14.52 16.89 17.62
C ARG A 110 -14.49 15.95 16.41
N LEU A 111 -13.48 15.09 16.37
CA LEU A 111 -13.25 14.17 15.28
C LEU A 111 -13.55 12.73 15.66
N PHE A 112 -14.09 11.98 14.73
CA PHE A 112 -14.24 10.54 14.78
C PHE A 112 -13.17 9.89 13.89
N PRO A 113 -12.19 9.14 14.44
CA PRO A 113 -11.14 8.53 13.64
C PRO A 113 -11.67 7.45 12.69
N LEU A 114 -11.26 7.50 11.44
CA LEU A 114 -11.41 6.44 10.43
C LEU A 114 -10.05 5.75 10.19
N CYS A 115 -9.24 5.63 11.23
CA CYS A 115 -7.89 5.09 11.22
C CYS A 115 -7.47 4.70 12.63
N TYR A 116 -6.35 4.00 12.77
CA TYR A 116 -5.67 3.86 14.06
C TYR A 116 -4.99 5.19 14.40
N HIS A 117 -5.64 5.99 15.25
CA HIS A 117 -5.06 7.23 15.75
C HIS A 117 -3.96 6.92 16.76
N MET A 118 -2.77 7.42 16.52
CA MET A 118 -1.68 7.36 17.49
C MET A 118 -1.97 8.37 18.60
N SER A 119 -2.27 7.87 19.79
CA SER A 119 -2.56 8.69 20.97
C SER A 119 -1.34 9.50 21.38
N ARG A 120 -1.23 10.72 20.87
CA ARG A 120 -0.21 11.69 21.24
C ARG A 120 -0.85 13.06 21.42
N SER A 121 -0.42 13.76 22.46
CA SER A 121 -0.67 15.20 22.55
C SER A 121 0.10 15.90 21.44
N GLY A 122 -0.50 16.88 20.81
CA GLY A 122 0.16 17.66 19.77
C GLY A 122 -0.78 18.31 18.78
N ARG A 123 -0.19 19.07 17.89
CA ARG A 123 -0.86 19.82 16.83
C ARG A 123 -0.20 19.52 15.50
N HIS A 124 -1.01 19.15 14.52
CA HIS A 124 -0.54 18.76 13.18
C HIS A 124 -1.36 19.47 12.11
N ALA A 125 -0.68 20.06 11.12
CA ALA A 125 -1.36 20.69 9.99
C ALA A 125 -2.34 19.73 9.32
N ALA A 126 -3.54 20.23 9.02
CA ALA A 126 -4.62 19.43 8.46
C ALA A 126 -5.51 20.24 7.52
N VAL A 127 -6.25 19.54 6.68
CA VAL A 127 -7.25 20.13 5.78
C VAL A 127 -8.59 19.45 5.92
N ALA A 128 -9.64 20.24 5.75
CA ALA A 128 -11.01 19.78 5.64
C ALA A 128 -11.40 19.61 4.17
N LEU A 129 -11.96 18.45 3.83
CA LEU A 129 -12.32 18.08 2.47
C LEU A 129 -13.84 17.92 2.35
N ALA A 130 -14.40 18.54 1.32
CA ALA A 130 -15.78 18.28 0.88
C ALA A 130 -15.77 17.46 -0.42
N PHE A 131 -16.76 16.60 -0.55
CA PHE A 131 -17.00 15.79 -1.74
C PHE A 131 -18.35 16.14 -2.34
N ALA A 132 -18.37 16.61 -3.59
CA ALA A 132 -19.62 16.89 -4.31
C ALA A 132 -20.36 15.58 -4.65
N PRO A 133 -21.69 15.60 -4.83
CA PRO A 133 -22.42 14.48 -5.38
C PRO A 133 -21.86 14.04 -6.74
N GLY A 134 -21.54 12.76 -6.89
CA GLY A 134 -20.83 12.24 -8.07
C GLY A 134 -19.32 12.53 -8.06
N GLY A 135 -18.81 12.95 -6.94
CA GLY A 135 -17.60 13.59 -6.55
C GLY A 135 -16.31 13.12 -7.17
N VAL A 136 -15.74 14.09 -7.84
CA VAL A 136 -14.44 14.01 -8.44
C VAL A 136 -13.46 14.77 -7.55
N GLY A 137 -12.72 14.01 -6.73
CA GLY A 137 -11.71 14.56 -5.82
C GLY A 137 -12.31 15.28 -4.61
N GLY A 138 -11.56 15.32 -3.52
CA GLY A 138 -11.91 16.14 -2.36
C GLY A 138 -11.50 17.58 -2.60
N GLN A 139 -12.43 18.53 -2.50
CA GLN A 139 -12.11 19.95 -2.49
C GLN A 139 -11.69 20.36 -1.08
N VAL A 140 -10.54 21.00 -0.94
CA VAL A 140 -10.14 21.64 0.32
C VAL A 140 -11.06 22.84 0.57
N ILE A 141 -11.82 22.79 1.68
CA ILE A 141 -12.78 23.84 2.07
C ILE A 141 -12.34 24.60 3.32
N ALA A 142 -11.38 24.05 4.07
CA ALA A 142 -10.73 24.74 5.18
C ALA A 142 -9.34 24.17 5.43
N THR A 143 -8.47 25.00 5.98
CA THR A 143 -7.19 24.59 6.57
C THR A 143 -7.26 24.77 8.08
N GLY A 144 -6.45 24.01 8.82
CA GLY A 144 -6.41 24.06 10.27
C GLY A 144 -5.42 23.04 10.82
N GLU A 145 -5.68 22.56 12.04
CA GLU A 145 -4.84 21.60 12.72
C GLU A 145 -5.67 20.48 13.34
N ILE A 146 -5.19 19.26 13.25
CA ILE A 146 -5.63 18.16 14.11
C ILE A 146 -4.92 18.32 15.45
N VAL A 147 -5.70 18.38 16.52
CA VAL A 147 -5.22 18.56 17.90
C VAL A 147 -5.62 17.34 18.71
N THR A 148 -4.63 16.67 19.32
CA THR A 148 -4.86 15.56 20.24
C THR A 148 -4.68 16.07 21.67
N GLU A 149 -5.64 15.79 22.52
CA GLU A 149 -5.57 16.12 23.94
C GLU A 149 -4.48 15.29 24.66
N GLU A 150 -3.97 15.78 25.79
CA GLU A 150 -2.85 15.17 26.49
C GLU A 150 -3.06 13.70 26.89
N ASP A 151 -4.30 13.31 27.18
CA ASP A 151 -4.67 11.93 27.49
C ASP A 151 -4.88 11.05 26.25
N GLY A 152 -4.81 11.65 25.04
CA GLY A 152 -5.04 10.97 23.78
C GLY A 152 -6.51 10.54 23.56
N ALA A 153 -7.42 10.85 24.48
CA ALA A 153 -8.80 10.36 24.46
C ALA A 153 -9.66 11.07 23.41
N GLU A 154 -9.39 12.36 23.17
CA GLU A 154 -10.16 13.15 22.22
C GLU A 154 -9.26 13.82 21.19
N VAL A 155 -9.77 13.86 19.95
CA VAL A 155 -9.12 14.47 18.79
C VAL A 155 -10.03 15.54 18.22
N PHE A 156 -9.46 16.72 17.96
CA PHE A 156 -10.20 17.85 17.44
C PHE A 156 -9.58 18.40 16.15
N PHE A 157 -10.41 19.04 15.34
CA PHE A 157 -9.96 19.91 14.26
C PHE A 157 -10.21 21.36 14.65
N GLU A 158 -9.16 22.16 14.68
CA GLU A 158 -9.20 23.59 14.94
C GLU A 158 -8.99 24.36 13.65
N THR A 159 -9.88 25.28 13.34
CA THR A 159 -9.88 26.10 12.13
C THR A 159 -10.61 27.42 12.39
N SER A 160 -10.31 28.43 11.60
CA SER A 160 -11.06 29.72 11.61
C SER A 160 -12.46 29.62 10.97
N VAL A 161 -12.76 28.50 10.29
CA VAL A 161 -14.06 28.30 9.65
C VAL A 161 -15.08 27.85 10.69
N THR A 162 -16.11 28.68 10.91
CA THR A 162 -17.10 28.48 11.96
C THR A 162 -18.21 27.45 11.63
N SER A 163 -18.37 27.11 10.33
CA SER A 163 -19.37 26.12 9.91
C SER A 163 -18.80 25.25 8.77
N LEU A 164 -18.62 23.98 9.06
CA LEU A 164 -18.23 22.97 8.09
C LEU A 164 -19.41 22.05 7.78
N PRO A 165 -19.63 21.67 6.51
CA PRO A 165 -20.72 20.76 6.12
C PRO A 165 -20.60 19.39 6.81
N LYS A 166 -21.76 18.79 7.11
CA LYS A 166 -21.80 17.40 7.56
C LYS A 166 -21.21 16.48 6.46
N GLY A 167 -20.43 15.48 6.85
CA GLY A 167 -19.75 14.58 5.90
C GLY A 167 -18.37 15.04 5.47
N THR A 168 -17.92 16.24 5.93
CA THR A 168 -16.54 16.70 5.75
C THR A 168 -15.56 15.65 6.30
N ARG A 169 -14.48 15.41 5.55
CA ARG A 169 -13.35 14.57 5.99
C ARG A 169 -12.18 15.46 6.36
N ILE A 170 -11.48 15.11 7.42
CA ILE A 170 -10.26 15.78 7.85
C ILE A 170 -9.10 14.83 7.64
N VAL A 171 -8.01 15.35 7.07
CA VAL A 171 -6.77 14.60 6.83
C VAL A 171 -5.57 15.45 7.20
N TYR A 172 -4.46 14.80 7.55
CA TYR A 172 -3.19 15.49 7.75
C TYR A 172 -2.74 16.17 6.45
N HIS A 173 -2.08 17.30 6.59
CA HIS A 173 -1.53 18.08 5.49
C HIS A 173 0.00 18.07 5.53
N TYR A 174 0.59 17.08 4.87
CA TYR A 174 2.04 16.93 4.71
C TYR A 174 2.37 16.77 3.22
N PRO A 175 2.59 17.89 2.50
CA PRO A 175 3.06 17.84 1.11
C PRO A 175 4.37 17.08 1.03
N THR A 176 4.49 16.24 0.03
CA THR A 176 5.67 15.40 -0.16
C THR A 176 6.93 16.24 -0.34
N GLN A 177 7.97 15.90 0.42
CA GLN A 177 9.30 16.46 0.29
C GLN A 177 10.29 15.35 -0.06
N ILE A 178 11.29 15.65 -0.90
CA ILE A 178 12.30 14.69 -1.33
C ILE A 178 13.69 15.26 -1.06
N ASP A 179 14.47 14.53 -0.25
CA ASP A 179 15.92 14.72 -0.14
C ASP A 179 16.61 13.81 -1.17
N TRP A 180 16.97 14.37 -2.31
CA TRP A 180 17.60 13.66 -3.40
C TRP A 180 19.01 13.14 -3.06
N ASN A 181 19.70 13.79 -2.13
CA ASN A 181 21.05 13.37 -1.73
C ASN A 181 20.99 12.06 -0.94
N ARG A 182 19.96 11.88 -0.13
CA ARG A 182 19.74 10.70 0.71
C ARG A 182 18.72 9.73 0.13
N HIS A 183 18.05 10.10 -0.97
CA HIS A 183 16.89 9.43 -1.55
C HIS A 183 15.74 9.24 -0.54
N MET A 184 15.62 10.14 0.43
CA MET A 184 14.55 10.10 1.42
C MET A 184 13.33 10.87 0.92
N VAL A 185 12.17 10.34 1.22
CA VAL A 185 10.89 11.00 1.00
C VAL A 185 10.16 11.15 2.32
N TYR A 186 9.52 12.29 2.49
CA TYR A 186 8.71 12.67 3.64
C TYR A 186 7.30 13.01 3.17
N GLY A 187 6.26 12.48 3.83
CA GLY A 187 4.87 12.70 3.43
C GLY A 187 3.97 11.49 3.66
N ASN A 188 2.87 11.40 2.92
CA ASN A 188 1.91 10.28 3.00
C ASN A 188 2.47 9.00 2.38
N ILE A 189 3.37 8.31 3.08
CA ILE A 189 3.97 7.05 2.59
C ILE A 189 2.98 5.89 2.68
N ASP A 190 2.15 5.83 3.70
CA ASP A 190 1.16 4.78 3.96
C ASP A 190 -0.17 5.05 3.20
N ASN A 191 -0.58 4.21 2.23
CA ASN A 191 0.26 3.23 1.52
C ASN A 191 0.47 3.66 0.06
N ALA A 192 0.65 5.01 -0.16
CA ALA A 192 0.97 5.54 -1.49
C ALA A 192 2.24 4.92 -2.07
N PHE A 193 3.16 4.52 -1.19
CA PHE A 193 4.44 3.93 -1.60
C PHE A 193 4.22 2.52 -2.18
N GLY A 194 3.49 1.67 -1.47
CA GLY A 194 3.11 0.34 -1.96
C GLY A 194 2.28 0.41 -3.24
N ALA A 195 1.28 1.30 -3.27
CA ALA A 195 0.45 1.51 -4.46
C ALA A 195 1.27 1.96 -5.69
N THR A 196 2.25 2.85 -5.48
CA THR A 196 3.18 3.28 -6.55
C THR A 196 4.04 2.12 -7.03
N ALA A 197 4.55 1.29 -6.12
CA ALA A 197 5.35 0.11 -6.48
C ALA A 197 4.56 -0.87 -7.33
N LEU A 198 3.31 -1.17 -6.94
CA LEU A 198 2.45 -2.07 -7.71
C LEU A 198 2.10 -1.49 -9.08
N LEU A 199 1.84 -0.18 -9.17
CA LEU A 199 1.54 0.49 -10.45
C LEU A 199 2.74 0.45 -11.41
N LEU A 200 3.95 0.76 -10.91
CA LEU A 200 5.20 0.69 -11.67
C LEU A 200 5.47 -0.74 -12.16
N ALA A 201 5.30 -1.72 -11.29
CA ALA A 201 5.45 -3.13 -11.61
C ALA A 201 4.48 -3.56 -12.73
N ALA A 202 3.19 -3.26 -12.56
CA ALA A 202 2.16 -3.59 -13.55
C ALA A 202 2.49 -3.03 -14.93
N VAL A 203 2.88 -1.75 -15.01
CA VAL A 203 3.28 -1.10 -16.27
C VAL A 203 4.55 -1.75 -16.87
N ALA A 204 5.53 -2.08 -16.06
CA ALA A 204 6.78 -2.67 -16.53
C ALA A 204 6.58 -4.07 -17.14
N ILE A 205 5.69 -4.88 -16.53
CA ILE A 205 5.49 -6.27 -16.93
C ILE A 205 4.27 -6.50 -17.85
N ALA A 206 3.43 -5.50 -18.08
CA ALA A 206 2.22 -5.59 -18.90
C ALA A 206 2.46 -6.24 -20.29
N PRO A 207 3.56 -5.93 -21.01
CA PRO A 207 3.80 -6.58 -22.31
C PRO A 207 4.06 -8.09 -22.25
N TYR A 208 4.33 -8.65 -21.08
CA TYR A 208 4.43 -10.10 -20.88
C TYR A 208 3.08 -10.74 -20.55
N SER A 209 2.04 -9.93 -20.38
CA SER A 209 0.65 -10.34 -20.12
C SER A 209 0.49 -11.44 -19.04
N PRO A 210 1.12 -11.29 -17.85
CA PRO A 210 0.92 -12.28 -16.78
C PRO A 210 -0.53 -12.27 -16.30
N ASP A 211 -1.08 -13.44 -15.97
CA ASP A 211 -2.39 -13.53 -15.34
C ASP A 211 -2.30 -13.13 -13.85
N ALA A 212 -2.35 -11.83 -13.59
CA ALA A 212 -2.21 -11.25 -12.25
C ALA A 212 -3.23 -10.13 -12.03
N LEU A 213 -3.65 -9.97 -10.77
CA LEU A 213 -4.50 -8.88 -10.31
C LEU A 213 -3.69 -8.00 -9.36
N PHE A 214 -3.56 -6.72 -9.72
CA PHE A 214 -3.05 -5.68 -8.84
C PHE A 214 -4.26 -4.93 -8.29
N ALA A 215 -4.61 -5.18 -7.04
CA ALA A 215 -5.78 -4.57 -6.42
C ALA A 215 -5.36 -3.54 -5.39
N PHE A 216 -6.13 -2.46 -5.36
CA PHE A 216 -5.90 -1.30 -4.52
C PHE A 216 -7.14 -1.07 -3.65
N PRO A 217 -7.24 -1.76 -2.50
CA PRO A 217 -8.36 -1.65 -1.60
C PRO A 217 -8.52 -0.24 -1.02
N ASP A 218 -9.75 0.09 -0.63
CA ASP A 218 -10.10 1.26 0.17
C ASP A 218 -10.49 0.79 1.59
N GLU A 219 -10.46 1.67 2.58
CA GLU A 219 -10.83 1.35 3.97
C GLU A 219 -9.94 0.27 4.62
N GLU A 220 -8.62 0.30 4.33
CA GLU A 220 -7.63 -0.51 5.05
C GLU A 220 -7.43 0.03 6.46
N GLU A 221 -7.27 1.34 6.61
CA GLU A 221 -6.93 2.06 7.84
C GLU A 221 -7.87 1.77 9.02
N GLY A 222 -9.15 1.52 8.72
CA GLY A 222 -10.12 1.06 9.70
C GLY A 222 -10.59 2.12 10.68
N GLN A 223 -11.30 1.69 11.72
CA GLN A 223 -11.80 2.51 12.81
C GLN A 223 -11.21 2.04 14.13
N THR A 224 -10.67 2.97 14.92
CA THR A 224 -10.23 2.66 16.27
C THR A 224 -11.40 2.27 17.18
N GLY A 225 -11.18 1.32 18.08
CA GLY A 225 -12.19 0.87 19.04
C GLY A 225 -13.22 -0.13 18.54
N ALA A 226 -13.34 -0.32 17.23
CA ALA A 226 -14.30 -1.28 16.66
C ALA A 226 -13.74 -2.70 16.52
N GLY A 227 -12.55 -2.96 17.02
CA GLY A 227 -11.86 -4.24 16.94
C GLY A 227 -11.38 -4.58 15.53
N ASN A 228 -10.93 -5.82 15.33
CA ASN A 228 -10.36 -6.26 14.05
C ASN A 228 -11.36 -6.25 12.88
N GLN A 229 -12.67 -6.23 13.16
CA GLN A 229 -13.72 -6.24 12.13
C GLN A 229 -13.87 -4.90 11.39
N ALA A 230 -13.31 -3.82 11.92
CA ALA A 230 -13.38 -2.50 11.31
C ALA A 230 -12.16 -2.17 10.44
N PHE A 231 -11.26 -3.11 10.27
CA PHE A 231 -9.97 -2.98 9.61
C PHE A 231 -9.98 -3.74 8.28
N CYS A 232 -9.23 -3.26 7.25
CA CYS A 232 -9.10 -3.92 5.93
C CYS A 232 -10.44 -4.25 5.26
N LYS A 233 -11.42 -3.37 5.35
CA LYS A 233 -12.78 -3.62 4.83
C LYS A 233 -12.83 -3.76 3.31
N GLY A 234 -11.98 -3.01 2.59
CA GLY A 234 -11.93 -3.07 1.13
C GLY A 234 -11.48 -4.42 0.63
N SER A 235 -10.38 -4.95 1.16
CA SER A 235 -9.90 -6.29 0.82
C SER A 235 -10.87 -7.38 1.28
N ALA A 236 -11.49 -7.25 2.46
CA ALA A 236 -12.53 -8.18 2.89
C ALA A 236 -13.68 -8.25 1.86
N ARG A 237 -14.15 -7.09 1.37
CA ARG A 237 -15.18 -7.05 0.32
C ARG A 237 -14.72 -7.67 -1.00
N LEU A 238 -13.43 -7.50 -1.38
CA LEU A 238 -12.86 -8.14 -2.56
C LEU A 238 -12.99 -9.66 -2.47
N PHE A 239 -12.56 -10.27 -1.36
CA PHE A 239 -12.64 -11.71 -1.18
C PHE A 239 -14.09 -12.20 -1.11
N HIS A 240 -14.98 -11.51 -0.37
CA HIS A 240 -16.38 -11.90 -0.28
C HIS A 240 -17.15 -11.81 -1.61
N ARG A 241 -16.75 -10.92 -2.52
CA ARG A 241 -17.42 -10.72 -3.81
C ARG A 241 -16.70 -11.39 -4.98
N CYS A 242 -15.52 -11.94 -4.74
CA CYS A 242 -14.80 -12.69 -5.77
C CYS A 242 -15.62 -13.94 -6.17
N PRO A 243 -15.85 -14.18 -7.47
CA PRO A 243 -16.39 -15.44 -7.94
C PRO A 243 -15.50 -16.62 -7.51
N HIS A 244 -16.09 -17.73 -7.07
CA HIS A 244 -15.36 -18.88 -6.53
C HIS A 244 -14.29 -19.43 -7.48
N ASP A 245 -14.57 -19.42 -8.79
CA ASP A 245 -13.67 -19.86 -9.85
C ASP A 245 -12.53 -18.88 -10.15
N ARG A 246 -12.48 -17.73 -9.44
CA ARG A 246 -11.48 -16.68 -9.62
C ARG A 246 -10.62 -16.43 -8.38
N PHE A 247 -10.76 -17.24 -7.34
CA PHE A 247 -9.92 -17.12 -6.16
C PHE A 247 -8.44 -17.31 -6.51
N PRO A 248 -7.53 -16.52 -5.92
CA PRO A 248 -6.10 -16.68 -6.17
C PRO A 248 -5.53 -17.88 -5.42
N ALA A 249 -4.44 -18.45 -5.95
CA ALA A 249 -3.62 -19.43 -5.27
C ALA A 249 -2.80 -18.81 -4.13
N ALA A 250 -2.37 -17.56 -4.32
CA ALA A 250 -1.65 -16.80 -3.31
C ALA A 250 -1.92 -15.29 -3.44
N VAL A 251 -1.73 -14.59 -2.33
CA VAL A 251 -1.85 -13.13 -2.21
C VAL A 251 -0.56 -12.54 -1.66
N LEU A 252 -0.09 -11.46 -2.28
CA LEU A 252 0.95 -10.61 -1.75
C LEU A 252 0.30 -9.35 -1.17
N ALA A 253 0.46 -9.12 0.13
CA ALA A 253 0.14 -7.85 0.76
C ALA A 253 1.39 -6.98 0.80
N CYS A 254 1.29 -5.81 0.15
CA CYS A 254 2.37 -4.85 0.03
C CYS A 254 2.07 -3.63 0.89
N ASP A 255 2.85 -3.46 1.96
CA ASP A 255 2.62 -2.37 2.90
C ASP A 255 3.92 -1.98 3.63
N VAL A 256 3.81 -0.94 4.49
CA VAL A 256 4.92 -0.45 5.30
C VAL A 256 5.34 -1.46 6.36
N HIS A 257 6.63 -1.72 6.43
CA HIS A 257 7.29 -2.39 7.53
C HIS A 257 7.90 -1.32 8.44
N GLU A 258 7.43 -1.25 9.68
CA GLU A 258 7.85 -0.19 10.61
C GLU A 258 9.32 -0.38 11.00
N SER A 259 10.11 0.67 10.80
CA SER A 259 11.55 0.64 11.13
C SER A 259 11.86 1.08 12.56
N MET A 260 10.88 1.65 13.28
CA MET A 260 11.10 2.25 14.61
C MET A 260 10.89 1.26 15.76
N ASP A 261 10.06 0.25 15.59
CA ASP A 261 9.73 -0.74 16.63
C ASP A 261 10.61 -1.98 16.52
N MET A 262 11.92 -1.78 16.48
CA MET A 262 12.86 -2.88 16.41
C MET A 262 13.04 -3.54 17.78
N VAL A 263 13.19 -4.87 17.78
CA VAL A 263 13.52 -5.64 18.96
C VAL A 263 15.04 -5.75 19.09
N ASP A 264 15.62 -5.08 20.07
CA ASP A 264 17.03 -5.21 20.35
C ASP A 264 17.35 -6.59 20.97
N GLY A 265 18.41 -7.20 20.51
CA GLY A 265 18.87 -8.46 21.08
C GLY A 265 20.06 -9.05 20.33
N PRO A 266 20.80 -10.01 20.94
CA PRO A 266 21.90 -10.69 20.28
C PRO A 266 21.41 -11.44 19.03
N GLY A 267 21.96 -11.11 17.85
CA GLY A 267 21.60 -11.74 16.59
C GLY A 267 20.37 -11.15 15.89
N ALA A 268 19.80 -10.07 16.42
CA ALA A 268 18.73 -9.32 15.75
C ALA A 268 19.16 -8.93 14.32
N ARG A 269 18.29 -9.19 13.36
CA ARG A 269 18.51 -8.88 11.94
C ARG A 269 17.42 -7.95 11.47
N PHE A 270 17.73 -6.66 11.56
CA PHE A 270 16.85 -5.63 11.05
C PHE A 270 17.14 -5.39 9.57
N ALA A 271 16.07 -5.21 8.79
CA ALA A 271 16.20 -4.63 7.46
C ALA A 271 16.64 -3.16 7.58
N VAL A 272 17.36 -2.67 6.59
CA VAL A 272 17.97 -1.33 6.60
C VAL A 272 17.33 -0.47 5.53
N PRO A 273 16.82 0.75 5.84
CA PRO A 273 16.28 1.67 4.85
C PRO A 273 17.31 1.98 3.74
N GLY A 274 16.85 2.05 2.50
CA GLY A 274 17.69 2.27 1.33
C GLY A 274 18.47 1.04 0.84
N GLN A 275 18.27 -0.12 1.47
CA GLN A 275 18.93 -1.37 1.09
C GLN A 275 17.98 -2.38 0.41
N GLY A 276 16.80 -1.91 -0.04
CA GLY A 276 15.87 -2.68 -0.85
C GLY A 276 14.52 -2.96 -0.18
N ALA A 277 13.63 -3.60 -0.94
CA ALA A 277 12.35 -4.08 -0.43
C ALA A 277 12.54 -5.06 0.72
N THR A 278 11.49 -5.28 1.50
CA THR A 278 11.52 -6.20 2.63
C THR A 278 10.46 -7.27 2.51
N TYR A 279 10.75 -8.47 3.02
CA TYR A 279 9.76 -9.49 3.27
C TYR A 279 9.82 -9.93 4.74
N CYS A 280 8.70 -10.44 5.25
CA CYS A 280 8.65 -10.97 6.62
C CYS A 280 7.78 -12.23 6.70
N GLU A 281 7.99 -12.98 7.77
CA GLU A 281 7.16 -14.14 8.10
C GLU A 281 5.88 -13.71 8.84
N LEU A 282 6.00 -12.72 9.73
CA LEU A 282 4.93 -12.35 10.67
C LEU A 282 4.62 -10.86 10.58
N SER A 283 3.34 -10.50 10.48
CA SER A 283 2.90 -9.15 10.77
C SER A 283 2.34 -9.05 12.20
N SER A 284 2.47 -7.86 12.80
CA SER A 284 1.97 -7.55 14.16
C SER A 284 2.39 -8.61 15.21
N ARG A 285 3.63 -9.09 15.12
CA ARG A 285 4.18 -10.13 16.02
C ARG A 285 3.29 -11.38 16.09
N GLY A 286 2.78 -11.82 14.94
CA GLY A 286 1.90 -13.01 14.82
C GLY A 286 0.43 -12.76 15.13
N ARG A 287 0.01 -11.49 15.33
CA ARG A 287 -1.41 -11.14 15.50
C ARG A 287 -2.09 -10.69 14.20
N GLY A 288 -1.33 -10.64 13.11
CA GLY A 288 -1.78 -10.29 11.77
C GLY A 288 -1.57 -11.46 10.81
N GLY A 289 -1.18 -11.15 9.57
CA GLY A 289 -0.87 -12.15 8.56
C GLY A 289 0.38 -12.97 8.93
N VAL A 290 0.38 -14.24 8.54
CA VAL A 290 1.51 -15.15 8.71
C VAL A 290 1.81 -15.78 7.37
N THR A 291 3.02 -15.55 6.86
CA THR A 291 3.52 -16.20 5.64
C THR A 291 3.85 -17.67 5.94
N PRO A 292 3.29 -18.63 5.21
CA PRO A 292 3.62 -20.05 5.45
C PRO A 292 5.10 -20.35 5.24
N PRO A 293 5.70 -21.29 6.02
CA PRO A 293 7.12 -21.61 5.94
C PRO A 293 7.64 -21.97 4.52
N PRO A 294 6.90 -22.73 3.68
CA PRO A 294 7.32 -22.98 2.31
C PRO A 294 7.48 -21.68 1.49
N LEU A 295 6.59 -20.71 1.70
CA LEU A 295 6.61 -19.43 1.01
C LEU A 295 7.73 -18.53 1.56
N VAL A 296 8.03 -18.58 2.86
CA VAL A 296 9.20 -17.90 3.45
C VAL A 296 10.50 -18.44 2.84
N ASN A 297 10.63 -19.75 2.69
CA ASN A 297 11.79 -20.38 2.07
C ASN A 297 11.91 -19.98 0.60
N PHE A 298 10.78 -19.95 -0.13
CA PHE A 298 10.75 -19.40 -1.48
C PHE A 298 11.26 -17.94 -1.53
N HIS A 299 10.84 -17.07 -0.61
CA HIS A 299 11.31 -15.68 -0.56
C HIS A 299 12.83 -15.59 -0.33
N ARG A 300 13.40 -16.47 0.49
CA ARG A 300 14.87 -16.52 0.71
C ARG A 300 15.64 -16.89 -0.56
N GLU A 301 15.14 -17.87 -1.32
CA GLU A 301 15.73 -18.26 -2.60
C GLU A 301 15.53 -17.15 -3.64
N PHE A 302 14.34 -16.58 -3.68
CA PHE A 302 13.97 -15.50 -4.59
C PHE A 302 14.82 -14.25 -4.35
N ALA A 303 15.08 -13.88 -3.09
CA ALA A 303 15.94 -12.76 -2.73
C ALA A 303 17.37 -12.95 -3.24
N ARG A 304 17.93 -14.19 -3.17
CA ARG A 304 19.25 -14.50 -3.74
C ARG A 304 19.27 -14.34 -5.25
N PHE A 305 18.25 -14.90 -5.91
CA PHE A 305 18.10 -14.77 -7.36
C PHE A 305 17.99 -13.30 -7.80
N LEU A 306 17.18 -12.50 -7.12
CA LEU A 306 17.03 -11.08 -7.41
C LEU A 306 18.34 -10.30 -7.22
N ALA A 307 19.15 -10.66 -6.22
CA ALA A 307 20.43 -10.03 -5.95
C ALA A 307 21.43 -10.17 -7.12
N ASP A 308 21.41 -11.31 -7.83
CA ASP A 308 22.22 -11.55 -9.04
C ASP A 308 21.86 -10.60 -10.18
N HIS A 309 20.66 -9.98 -10.10
CA HIS A 309 20.15 -8.98 -11.05
C HIS A 309 20.13 -7.55 -10.50
N GLY A 310 20.81 -7.32 -9.38
CA GLY A 310 20.91 -5.99 -8.75
C GLY A 310 19.60 -5.52 -8.06
N ILE A 311 18.66 -6.42 -7.82
CA ILE A 311 17.41 -6.14 -7.10
C ILE A 311 17.56 -6.66 -5.66
N LYS A 312 17.39 -5.77 -4.68
CA LYS A 312 17.57 -6.10 -3.28
C LYS A 312 16.24 -6.37 -2.60
N LEU A 313 16.16 -7.53 -1.94
CA LEU A 313 15.01 -7.96 -1.11
C LEU A 313 15.56 -8.48 0.21
N GLN A 314 15.25 -7.81 1.31
CA GLN A 314 15.76 -8.07 2.65
C GLN A 314 14.74 -8.86 3.49
N GLU A 315 15.21 -9.75 4.35
CA GLU A 315 14.35 -10.36 5.37
C GLU A 315 14.23 -9.40 6.57
N ASN A 316 13.00 -8.95 6.88
CA ASN A 316 12.71 -8.19 8.07
C ASN A 316 12.27 -9.14 9.19
N ARG A 317 13.23 -9.77 9.85
CA ARG A 317 12.98 -10.85 10.81
C ARG A 317 12.56 -10.33 12.18
N ASP A 318 13.21 -9.28 12.65
CA ASP A 318 13.08 -8.79 14.03
C ASP A 318 12.38 -7.42 14.11
N GLY A 319 12.10 -6.78 12.96
CA GLY A 319 11.37 -5.54 12.88
C GLY A 319 9.85 -5.74 13.05
N TYR A 320 9.17 -4.70 13.47
CA TYR A 320 7.72 -4.70 13.50
C TYR A 320 7.14 -4.52 12.09
N VAL A 321 6.19 -5.35 11.75
CA VAL A 321 5.39 -5.22 10.52
C VAL A 321 3.94 -5.04 10.92
N SER A 322 3.32 -3.96 10.46
CA SER A 322 1.93 -3.66 10.77
C SER A 322 0.96 -4.66 10.14
N ARG A 323 -0.24 -4.70 10.68
CA ARG A 323 -1.35 -5.41 10.02
C ARG A 323 -1.73 -4.64 8.77
N SER A 324 -2.16 -5.35 7.75
CA SER A 324 -2.59 -4.80 6.47
C SER A 324 -3.66 -5.69 5.83
N ASP A 325 -3.95 -5.51 4.56
CA ASP A 325 -4.90 -6.29 3.76
C ASP A 325 -4.70 -7.83 3.86
N SER A 326 -3.52 -8.26 4.29
CA SER A 326 -3.22 -9.66 4.63
C SER A 326 -4.15 -10.23 5.70
N VAL A 327 -4.66 -9.41 6.63
CA VAL A 327 -5.59 -9.83 7.69
C VAL A 327 -6.91 -10.32 7.10
N SER A 328 -7.40 -9.68 6.05
CA SER A 328 -8.59 -10.16 5.34
C SER A 328 -8.28 -11.36 4.46
N ALA A 329 -7.13 -11.35 3.78
CA ALA A 329 -6.72 -12.45 2.89
C ALA A 329 -6.61 -13.78 3.64
N MET A 330 -6.01 -13.78 4.85
CA MET A 330 -5.80 -15.00 5.65
C MET A 330 -7.08 -15.73 6.07
N LEU A 331 -8.24 -15.07 5.96
CA LEU A 331 -9.54 -15.72 6.25
C LEU A 331 -10.02 -16.58 5.08
N PHE A 332 -9.44 -16.44 3.90
CA PHE A 332 -9.88 -17.08 2.66
C PHE A 332 -8.84 -18.02 2.05
N LEU A 333 -7.56 -17.78 2.31
CA LEU A 333 -6.46 -18.60 1.78
C LEU A 333 -5.27 -18.61 2.74
N GLN A 334 -4.47 -19.68 2.65
CA GLN A 334 -3.30 -19.87 3.49
C GLN A 334 -2.06 -19.15 2.94
N ASN A 335 -1.92 -19.06 1.62
CA ASN A 335 -0.70 -18.59 0.97
C ASN A 335 -0.69 -17.07 0.88
N ILE A 336 -0.12 -16.42 1.90
CA ILE A 336 0.03 -14.97 2.00
C ILE A 336 1.50 -14.62 2.02
N ALA A 337 1.92 -13.76 1.10
CA ALA A 337 3.23 -13.13 1.09
C ALA A 337 3.14 -11.73 1.71
N LEU A 338 4.04 -11.42 2.64
CA LEU A 338 4.18 -10.10 3.24
C LEU A 338 5.47 -9.47 2.70
N ILE A 339 5.34 -8.63 1.69
CA ILE A 339 6.46 -7.92 1.05
C ILE A 339 6.13 -6.43 1.01
N GLY A 340 7.04 -5.60 1.49
CA GLY A 340 6.83 -4.17 1.57
C GLY A 340 8.13 -3.37 1.56
N TYR A 341 8.09 -2.26 2.24
CA TYR A 341 9.19 -1.31 2.35
C TYR A 341 9.37 -0.86 3.80
N LEU A 342 10.56 -0.39 4.14
CA LEU A 342 10.78 0.20 5.44
C LEU A 342 10.31 1.65 5.45
N GLY A 343 9.51 1.99 6.46
CA GLY A 343 9.04 3.33 6.72
C GLY A 343 8.96 3.63 8.21
N ALA A 344 8.85 4.90 8.55
CA ALA A 344 8.69 5.36 9.92
C ALA A 344 7.56 6.37 10.02
N HIS A 345 6.95 6.46 11.20
CA HIS A 345 5.93 7.48 11.53
C HIS A 345 4.70 7.49 10.63
N ARG A 346 4.33 6.34 10.04
CA ARG A 346 3.26 6.22 9.03
C ARG A 346 1.92 6.85 9.42
N HIS A 347 1.59 6.90 10.72
CA HIS A 347 0.37 7.49 11.26
C HIS A 347 0.58 8.88 11.89
N PHE A 348 1.58 9.62 11.39
CA PHE A 348 1.84 11.03 11.72
C PHE A 348 2.14 11.30 13.21
N ASP A 349 2.68 10.33 13.89
CA ASP A 349 3.25 10.56 15.22
C ASP A 349 4.54 11.41 15.18
N ALA A 350 5.19 11.45 14.03
CA ALA A 350 6.17 12.43 13.56
C ALA A 350 6.00 12.54 12.04
N THR A 351 6.92 13.18 11.32
CA THR A 351 6.85 13.26 9.86
C THR A 351 7.10 11.87 9.26
N PRO A 352 6.14 11.31 8.50
CA PRO A 352 6.33 10.01 7.87
C PRO A 352 7.47 10.03 6.86
N GLU A 353 8.29 8.97 6.85
CA GLU A 353 9.44 8.89 5.96
C GLU A 353 9.69 7.47 5.41
N ALA A 354 10.25 7.40 4.20
CA ALA A 354 10.72 6.17 3.55
C ALA A 354 11.87 6.48 2.58
N ASN A 355 12.53 5.45 2.04
CA ASN A 355 13.61 5.62 1.07
C ASN A 355 13.17 5.26 -0.36
N LEU A 356 13.34 6.18 -1.33
CA LEU A 356 12.97 5.97 -2.73
C LEU A 356 13.70 4.79 -3.40
N THR A 357 14.90 4.44 -2.94
CA THR A 357 15.60 3.26 -3.45
C THR A 357 14.83 1.98 -3.14
N ASP A 358 14.21 1.92 -1.95
CA ASP A 358 13.38 0.78 -1.55
C ASP A 358 12.12 0.68 -2.43
N LEU A 359 11.53 1.81 -2.83
CA LEU A 359 10.41 1.85 -3.79
C LEU A 359 10.79 1.22 -5.14
N VAL A 360 11.96 1.58 -5.67
CA VAL A 360 12.46 1.02 -6.93
C VAL A 360 12.66 -0.49 -6.83
N HIS A 361 13.29 -0.94 -5.76
CA HIS A 361 13.51 -2.36 -5.52
C HIS A 361 12.20 -3.11 -5.31
N LEU A 362 11.24 -2.53 -4.56
CA LEU A 362 9.93 -3.11 -4.34
C LEU A 362 9.16 -3.30 -5.66
N ALA A 363 9.09 -2.25 -6.49
CA ALA A 363 8.43 -2.33 -7.79
C ALA A 363 9.02 -3.42 -8.70
N LYS A 364 10.36 -3.52 -8.74
CA LYS A 364 11.03 -4.59 -9.50
C LYS A 364 10.78 -5.96 -8.90
N THR A 365 10.85 -6.10 -7.58
CA THR A 365 10.60 -7.36 -6.85
C THR A 365 9.20 -7.89 -7.16
N VAL A 366 8.16 -7.07 -6.97
CA VAL A 366 6.77 -7.52 -7.19
C VAL A 366 6.48 -7.79 -8.67
N GLY A 367 7.13 -7.06 -9.59
CA GLY A 367 7.04 -7.33 -11.02
C GLY A 367 7.61 -8.70 -11.41
N VAL A 368 8.81 -9.04 -10.92
CA VAL A 368 9.41 -10.37 -11.16
C VAL A 368 8.56 -11.45 -10.48
N TYR A 369 8.08 -11.20 -9.26
CA TYR A 369 7.26 -12.16 -8.53
C TYR A 369 5.97 -12.51 -9.29
N ALA A 370 5.27 -11.50 -9.81
CA ALA A 370 4.06 -11.72 -10.61
C ALA A 370 4.30 -12.60 -11.84
N LEU A 371 5.50 -12.52 -12.44
CA LEU A 371 5.89 -13.37 -13.57
C LEU A 371 6.28 -14.79 -13.14
N VAL A 372 6.96 -14.93 -12.02
CA VAL A 372 7.34 -16.24 -11.44
C VAL A 372 6.10 -17.01 -10.99
N ALA A 373 5.09 -16.31 -10.43
CA ALA A 373 3.83 -16.91 -10.01
C ALA A 373 2.98 -17.48 -11.19
N GLN A 374 3.38 -17.22 -12.46
CA GLN A 374 2.77 -17.85 -13.62
C GLN A 374 3.30 -19.28 -13.88
N ASP A 375 4.41 -19.67 -13.24
CA ASP A 375 5.00 -20.97 -13.45
C ASP A 375 4.11 -22.08 -12.86
N PRO A 376 3.79 -23.14 -13.65
CA PRO A 376 2.95 -24.24 -13.18
C PRO A 376 3.52 -24.95 -11.93
N GLN A 377 4.86 -25.01 -11.78
CA GLN A 377 5.47 -25.60 -10.57
C GLN A 377 5.23 -24.74 -9.34
N TRP A 378 5.33 -23.39 -9.50
CA TRP A 378 5.01 -22.45 -8.43
C TRP A 378 3.54 -22.60 -8.03
N GLN A 379 2.64 -22.62 -9.01
CA GLN A 379 1.20 -22.77 -8.76
C GLN A 379 0.90 -24.12 -8.09
N ALA A 380 1.50 -25.22 -8.55
CA ALA A 380 1.31 -26.54 -7.93
C ALA A 380 1.82 -26.62 -6.48
N GLN A 381 2.82 -25.80 -6.14
CA GLN A 381 3.37 -25.75 -4.78
C GLN A 381 2.50 -24.90 -3.84
N PHE A 382 1.83 -23.86 -4.38
CA PHE A 382 1.11 -22.84 -3.60
C PHE A 382 -0.38 -22.72 -3.98
N ALA A 383 -0.93 -23.62 -4.78
CA ALA A 383 -2.36 -23.65 -5.14
C ALA A 383 -3.18 -24.44 -4.12
#